data_86fe63c7246acf516a1b47dde14ddaca
#
_entry.id   86fe63c7246acf516a1b47dde14ddaca
#
_cell.length_a   1.000
_cell.length_b   1.000
_cell.length_c   1.000
_cell.angle_alpha   90.00
_cell.angle_beta   90.00
_cell.angle_gamma   90.00
#
_symmetry.space_group_name_H-M   'P 1'
#
loop_
_entity.id
_entity.type
_entity.pdbx_description
1 polymer ?
#
loop_
_entity_poly.entity_id
_entity_poly.type
_entity_poly.pdbx_seq_one_letter_code
_entity_poly.pdbx_strand_id
1 'polypeptide(L)'
;VREIAPLLSKKIHSASFCRTDGHADPVATVEAYKLAAERNGCIFHIGREIKKLCINEGKLEGVVSSEGKINTNSCLLACGVQTNLLMTDSNFSVPMSIPIVTVIQTEPVDKILKPVIGVGNANMSMRQEKSGSFRLSSGAQDWNGSLTEKDKKPYACPSLEKVYATLDLGFNVLPLLKESPIKDVWGGLLDLTPDALPVMDKVPDINGLYVASGFSGHGFGIAPATSHIL
;
A
#
# COMPACT_ATOMS: atom_id res chain seq x y z
N VAL A 1 -1.34 -28.08 -8.92
CA VAL A 1 -1.69 -27.41 -7.65
C VAL A 1 -1.11 -28.19 -6.46
N ARG A 2 -1.34 -29.49 -6.36
CA ARG A 2 -1.02 -30.31 -5.17
C ARG A 2 0.49 -30.44 -4.89
N GLU A 3 1.32 -30.44 -5.92
CA GLU A 3 2.78 -30.47 -5.77
C GLU A 3 3.34 -29.17 -5.15
N ILE A 4 2.74 -28.03 -5.46
CA ILE A 4 3.24 -26.69 -5.06
C ILE A 4 2.59 -26.26 -3.75
N ALA A 5 1.29 -26.51 -3.59
CA ALA A 5 0.50 -26.10 -2.44
C ALA A 5 -0.45 -27.23 -2.01
N PRO A 6 0.06 -28.28 -1.34
CA PRO A 6 -0.68 -29.51 -1.03
C PRO A 6 -1.85 -29.30 -0.08
N LEU A 7 -1.81 -28.28 0.77
CA LEU A 7 -2.80 -28.02 1.80
C LEU A 7 -3.99 -27.16 1.34
N LEU A 8 -3.97 -26.70 0.09
CA LEU A 8 -5.12 -26.00 -0.46
C LEU A 8 -6.36 -26.91 -0.52
N SER A 9 -7.52 -26.30 -0.38
CA SER A 9 -8.82 -26.98 -0.43
C SER A 9 -8.94 -27.91 -1.66
N LYS A 10 -9.51 -29.08 -1.44
CA LYS A 10 -9.78 -30.05 -2.52
C LYS A 10 -10.73 -29.52 -3.60
N LYS A 11 -11.50 -28.44 -3.29
CA LYS A 11 -12.37 -27.76 -4.24
C LYS A 11 -11.61 -26.95 -5.31
N ILE A 12 -10.30 -26.70 -5.11
CA ILE A 12 -9.46 -26.01 -6.09
C ILE A 12 -8.92 -27.02 -7.07
N HIS A 13 -9.43 -27.00 -8.29
CA HIS A 13 -9.07 -27.94 -9.34
C HIS A 13 -7.88 -27.48 -10.20
N SER A 14 -7.75 -26.18 -10.44
CA SER A 14 -6.70 -25.60 -11.28
C SER A 14 -6.22 -24.25 -10.73
N ALA A 15 -5.00 -23.88 -11.08
CA ALA A 15 -4.41 -22.57 -10.82
C ALA A 15 -3.30 -22.29 -11.84
N SER A 16 -3.03 -21.04 -12.13
CA SER A 16 -1.79 -20.64 -12.80
C SER A 16 -0.70 -20.43 -11.75
N PHE A 17 0.53 -20.75 -12.11
CA PHE A 17 1.68 -20.59 -11.23
C PHE A 17 2.81 -19.85 -11.94
N CYS A 18 3.22 -18.71 -11.38
CA CYS A 18 4.38 -17.97 -11.83
C CYS A 18 5.57 -18.28 -10.91
N ARG A 19 6.63 -18.85 -11.47
CA ARG A 19 7.83 -19.24 -10.71
C ARG A 19 8.69 -18.06 -10.28
N THR A 20 8.56 -16.93 -10.96
CA THR A 20 9.32 -15.70 -10.71
C THR A 20 8.58 -14.72 -9.81
N ASP A 21 7.33 -15.04 -9.46
CA ASP A 21 6.55 -14.28 -8.48
C ASP A 21 7.01 -14.57 -7.05
N GLY A 22 6.72 -13.61 -6.16
CA GLY A 22 7.08 -13.73 -4.76
C GLY A 22 6.49 -12.65 -3.89
N HIS A 23 7.01 -12.55 -2.70
CA HIS A 23 6.70 -11.45 -1.78
C HIS A 23 7.95 -11.06 -1.00
N ALA A 24 7.98 -9.83 -0.53
CA ALA A 24 9.03 -9.31 0.33
C ALA A 24 8.43 -8.81 1.66
N ASP A 25 9.28 -8.71 2.68
CA ASP A 25 8.93 -8.02 3.92
C ASP A 25 8.89 -6.51 3.63
N PRO A 26 7.75 -5.84 3.77
CA PRO A 26 7.62 -4.43 3.39
C PRO A 26 8.45 -3.51 4.30
N VAL A 27 8.55 -3.82 5.59
CA VAL A 27 9.30 -3.01 6.55
C VAL A 27 10.79 -3.12 6.28
N ALA A 28 11.31 -4.34 6.16
CA ALA A 28 12.71 -4.58 5.87
C ALA A 28 13.13 -4.01 4.50
N THR A 29 12.24 -4.06 3.50
CA THR A 29 12.50 -3.51 2.18
C THR A 29 12.61 -1.99 2.21
N VAL A 30 11.66 -1.29 2.84
CA VAL A 30 11.68 0.17 2.96
C VAL A 30 12.91 0.63 3.76
N GLU A 31 13.25 -0.07 4.85
CA GLU A 31 14.43 0.27 5.64
C GLU A 31 15.73 0.07 4.85
N ALA A 32 15.82 -0.98 4.04
CA ALA A 32 16.98 -1.20 3.17
C ALA A 32 17.14 -0.08 2.13
N TYR A 33 16.03 0.36 1.50
CA TYR A 33 16.07 1.50 0.56
C TYR A 33 16.45 2.80 1.28
N LYS A 34 15.90 3.05 2.47
CA LYS A 34 16.26 4.22 3.28
C LYS A 34 17.76 4.25 3.57
N LEU A 35 18.32 3.16 4.09
CA LEU A 35 19.75 3.05 4.37
C LEU A 35 20.61 3.26 3.13
N ALA A 36 20.19 2.72 1.97
CA ALA A 36 20.88 2.93 0.72
C ALA A 36 20.83 4.40 0.28
N ALA A 37 19.70 5.07 0.41
CA ALA A 37 19.54 6.47 0.08
C ALA A 37 20.39 7.38 1.01
N GLU A 38 20.43 7.11 2.31
CA GLU A 38 21.29 7.82 3.29
C GLU A 38 22.76 7.70 2.93
N ARG A 39 23.24 6.52 2.51
CA ARG A 39 24.62 6.32 2.03
C ARG A 39 24.93 7.13 0.77
N ASN A 40 23.91 7.50 0.00
CA ASN A 40 24.02 8.36 -1.17
C ASN A 40 23.72 9.85 -0.87
N GLY A 41 23.68 10.24 0.40
CA GLY A 41 23.55 11.63 0.80
C GLY A 41 22.10 12.13 0.97
N CYS A 42 21.10 11.26 0.89
CA CYS A 42 19.72 11.65 1.19
C CYS A 42 19.53 11.91 2.70
N ILE A 43 18.78 12.95 3.04
CA ILE A 43 18.42 13.28 4.41
C ILE A 43 16.94 12.96 4.62
N PHE A 44 16.65 12.20 5.68
CA PHE A 44 15.29 11.84 6.06
C PHE A 44 14.86 12.64 7.30
N HIS A 45 13.77 13.37 7.18
CA HIS A 45 13.13 14.10 8.29
C HIS A 45 11.87 13.34 8.74
N ILE A 46 12.06 12.25 9.47
CA ILE A 46 10.96 11.39 9.94
C ILE A 46 10.18 12.13 11.04
N GLY A 47 8.84 12.04 10.98
CA GLY A 47 7.95 12.74 11.91
C GLY A 47 7.70 14.20 11.58
N ARG A 48 8.28 14.73 10.50
CA ARG A 48 8.10 16.09 10.04
C ARG A 48 6.98 16.16 9.00
N GLU A 49 5.83 16.60 9.41
CA GLU A 49 4.66 16.73 8.54
C GLU A 49 4.83 17.93 7.59
N ILE A 50 4.56 17.74 6.30
CA ILE A 50 4.43 18.82 5.32
C ILE A 50 2.95 19.26 5.29
N LYS A 51 2.72 20.54 5.51
CA LYS A 51 1.37 21.12 5.64
C LYS A 51 0.92 21.86 4.39
N LYS A 52 1.86 22.45 3.64
CA LYS A 52 1.53 23.32 2.51
C LYS A 52 2.70 23.43 1.53
N LEU A 53 2.38 23.62 0.25
CA LEU A 53 3.32 24.04 -0.79
C LEU A 53 3.40 25.58 -0.82
N CYS A 54 4.59 26.12 -1.05
CA CYS A 54 4.80 27.53 -1.31
C CYS A 54 4.92 27.73 -2.83
N ILE A 55 3.86 28.18 -3.45
CA ILE A 55 3.80 28.44 -4.90
C ILE A 55 3.60 29.92 -5.11
N ASN A 56 4.41 30.53 -5.97
CA ASN A 56 4.33 31.92 -6.36
C ASN A 56 4.48 32.06 -7.86
N GLU A 57 3.52 32.73 -8.52
CA GLU A 57 3.50 32.95 -9.98
C GLU A 57 3.78 31.67 -10.80
N GLY A 58 3.15 30.55 -10.42
CA GLY A 58 3.34 29.24 -11.08
C GLY A 58 4.71 28.59 -10.87
N LYS A 59 5.46 28.99 -9.83
CA LYS A 59 6.74 28.38 -9.49
C LYS A 59 6.73 27.89 -8.04
N LEU A 60 7.29 26.73 -7.81
CA LEU A 60 7.54 26.23 -6.47
C LEU A 60 8.72 26.98 -5.82
N GLU A 61 8.53 27.53 -4.65
CA GLU A 61 9.56 28.19 -3.84
C GLU A 61 9.93 27.40 -2.58
N GLY A 62 9.15 26.42 -2.21
CA GLY A 62 9.40 25.60 -1.03
C GLY A 62 8.16 24.89 -0.50
N VAL A 63 8.31 24.33 0.69
CA VAL A 63 7.24 23.67 1.44
C VAL A 63 7.21 24.17 2.89
N VAL A 64 6.04 24.21 3.50
CA VAL A 64 5.87 24.49 4.94
C VAL A 64 5.69 23.17 5.66
N SER A 65 6.57 22.92 6.61
CA SER A 65 6.49 21.76 7.48
C SER A 65 6.03 22.12 8.89
N SER A 66 5.79 21.13 9.73
CA SER A 66 5.51 21.32 11.17
C SER A 66 6.61 22.07 11.92
N GLU A 67 7.84 22.11 11.37
CA GLU A 67 9.02 22.73 11.99
C GLU A 67 9.49 24.00 11.26
N GLY A 68 8.73 24.48 10.28
CA GLY A 68 9.03 25.69 9.53
C GLY A 68 9.16 25.47 8.02
N LYS A 69 9.50 26.55 7.31
CA LYS A 69 9.63 26.55 5.85
C LYS A 69 10.95 25.91 5.42
N ILE A 70 10.87 25.07 4.38
CA ILE A 70 12.01 24.52 3.65
C ILE A 70 11.99 25.14 2.25
N ASN A 71 13.00 25.90 1.89
CA ASN A 71 13.12 26.49 0.56
C ASN A 71 13.64 25.43 -0.42
N THR A 72 12.95 25.27 -1.53
CA THR A 72 13.35 24.41 -2.65
C THR A 72 12.63 24.85 -3.90
N ASN A 73 13.25 24.68 -5.04
CA ASN A 73 12.65 24.92 -6.36
C ASN A 73 12.20 23.63 -7.07
N SER A 74 12.33 22.48 -6.40
CA SER A 74 11.88 21.19 -6.93
C SER A 74 11.31 20.33 -5.81
N CYS A 75 10.14 19.73 -6.01
CA CYS A 75 9.48 18.85 -5.07
C CYS A 75 8.74 17.74 -5.81
N LEU A 76 8.90 16.50 -5.35
CA LEU A 76 8.12 15.35 -5.77
C LEU A 76 7.11 15.02 -4.68
N LEU A 77 5.82 15.05 -5.01
CA LEU A 77 4.74 14.55 -4.15
C LEU A 77 4.60 13.05 -4.35
N ALA A 78 5.08 12.27 -3.40
CA ALA A 78 4.92 10.82 -3.33
C ALA A 78 4.12 10.43 -2.07
N CYS A 79 3.00 11.11 -1.83
CA CYS A 79 2.25 11.09 -0.57
C CYS A 79 1.06 10.11 -0.58
N GLY A 80 0.91 9.28 -1.64
CA GLY A 80 -0.17 8.30 -1.77
C GLY A 80 -1.55 8.97 -1.60
N VAL A 81 -2.38 8.44 -0.72
CA VAL A 81 -3.75 8.96 -0.47
C VAL A 81 -3.81 10.42 -0.01
N GLN A 82 -2.70 10.98 0.48
CA GLN A 82 -2.65 12.36 0.98
C GLN A 82 -2.20 13.37 -0.09
N THR A 83 -1.85 12.92 -1.29
CA THR A 83 -1.31 13.79 -2.36
C THR A 83 -2.22 14.98 -2.63
N ASN A 84 -3.52 14.75 -2.82
CA ASN A 84 -4.48 15.81 -3.13
C ASN A 84 -4.68 16.82 -1.99
N LEU A 85 -4.40 16.44 -0.73
CA LEU A 85 -4.47 17.38 0.41
C LEU A 85 -3.41 18.48 0.32
N LEU A 86 -2.24 18.17 -0.26
CA LEU A 86 -1.18 19.15 -0.46
C LEU A 86 -1.38 19.99 -1.73
N MET A 87 -2.32 19.60 -2.60
CA MET A 87 -2.56 20.25 -3.89
C MET A 87 -3.82 21.13 -3.90
N THR A 88 -4.42 21.41 -2.73
CA THR A 88 -5.64 22.20 -2.61
C THR A 88 -5.54 23.61 -3.18
N ASP A 89 -4.35 24.22 -3.16
CA ASP A 89 -4.08 25.53 -3.72
C ASP A 89 -3.69 25.48 -5.21
N SER A 90 -3.75 24.33 -5.85
CA SER A 90 -3.50 24.13 -7.29
C SER A 90 -4.80 23.82 -8.03
N ASN A 91 -4.83 24.07 -9.32
CA ASN A 91 -5.94 23.67 -10.19
C ASN A 91 -5.83 22.20 -10.65
N PHE A 92 -4.90 21.43 -10.09
CA PHE A 92 -4.66 20.06 -10.43
C PHE A 92 -4.98 19.13 -9.25
N SER A 93 -5.53 17.97 -9.56
CA SER A 93 -5.68 16.87 -8.60
C SER A 93 -5.49 15.53 -9.30
N VAL A 94 -4.94 14.57 -8.62
CA VAL A 94 -4.88 13.19 -9.10
C VAL A 94 -6.29 12.60 -9.04
N PRO A 95 -6.83 12.06 -10.15
CA PRO A 95 -8.17 11.47 -10.16
C PRO A 95 -8.16 10.12 -9.42
N MET A 96 -8.30 10.14 -8.10
CA MET A 96 -8.29 8.93 -7.28
C MET A 96 -9.43 8.91 -6.28
N SER A 97 -9.95 7.73 -6.03
CA SER A 97 -10.77 7.38 -4.86
C SER A 97 -9.88 6.77 -3.78
N ILE A 98 -10.35 6.80 -2.54
CA ILE A 98 -9.61 6.24 -1.38
C ILE A 98 -10.47 5.15 -0.74
N PRO A 99 -10.56 3.95 -1.33
CA PRO A 99 -11.18 2.81 -0.67
C PRO A 99 -10.23 2.20 0.37
N ILE A 100 -10.77 1.34 1.22
CA ILE A 100 -9.96 0.48 2.09
C ILE A 100 -10.05 -0.97 1.66
N VAL A 101 -8.99 -1.73 1.91
CA VAL A 101 -8.97 -3.19 1.83
C VAL A 101 -8.90 -3.77 3.23
N THR A 102 -9.64 -4.84 3.48
CA THR A 102 -9.54 -5.57 4.74
C THR A 102 -8.25 -6.38 4.76
N VAL A 103 -7.48 -6.25 5.82
CA VAL A 103 -6.28 -7.06 6.05
C VAL A 103 -6.42 -7.80 7.37
N ILE A 104 -6.16 -9.10 7.35
CA ILE A 104 -6.19 -9.97 8.52
C ILE A 104 -4.82 -10.63 8.67
N GLN A 105 -4.27 -10.63 9.87
CA GLN A 105 -3.04 -11.32 10.20
C GLN A 105 -3.30 -12.35 11.31
N THR A 106 -2.77 -13.57 11.14
CA THR A 106 -2.83 -14.61 12.17
C THR A 106 -1.60 -14.57 13.07
N GLU A 107 -1.68 -15.22 14.22
CA GLU A 107 -0.48 -15.61 14.95
C GLU A 107 0.38 -16.55 14.10
N PRO A 108 1.69 -16.65 14.39
CA PRO A 108 2.58 -17.56 13.68
C PRO A 108 2.16 -19.03 13.84
N VAL A 109 2.21 -19.77 12.73
CA VAL A 109 2.08 -21.22 12.70
C VAL A 109 3.24 -21.82 11.89
N ASP A 110 3.36 -23.13 11.85
CA ASP A 110 4.38 -23.81 11.05
C ASP A 110 4.35 -23.37 9.58
N LYS A 111 5.51 -23.32 8.94
CA LYS A 111 5.63 -22.92 7.53
C LYS A 111 5.12 -24.04 6.62
N ILE A 112 3.96 -23.82 6.06
CA ILE A 112 3.20 -24.80 5.28
C ILE A 112 2.80 -24.31 3.89
N LEU A 113 2.87 -22.98 3.66
CA LEU A 113 2.51 -22.37 2.37
C LEU A 113 3.71 -21.61 1.80
N LYS A 114 4.21 -22.02 0.65
CA LYS A 114 5.33 -21.34 -0.03
C LYS A 114 4.89 -20.22 -0.98
N PRO A 115 3.92 -20.47 -1.90
CA PRO A 115 3.53 -19.44 -2.86
C PRO A 115 2.59 -18.39 -2.23
N VAL A 116 2.58 -17.20 -2.81
CA VAL A 116 1.48 -16.26 -2.65
C VAL A 116 0.26 -16.83 -3.40
N ILE A 117 -0.91 -16.74 -2.78
CA ILE A 117 -2.17 -17.21 -3.37
C ILE A 117 -3.03 -15.99 -3.71
N GLY A 118 -3.43 -15.86 -4.97
CA GLY A 118 -4.47 -14.95 -5.43
C GLY A 118 -5.74 -15.73 -5.77
N VAL A 119 -6.89 -15.22 -5.38
CA VAL A 119 -8.20 -15.73 -5.79
C VAL A 119 -8.72 -14.84 -6.92
N GLY A 120 -9.32 -15.46 -7.92
CA GLY A 120 -9.71 -14.82 -9.17
C GLY A 120 -10.27 -13.41 -9.04
N ASN A 121 -9.89 -12.54 -9.97
CA ASN A 121 -10.25 -11.11 -10.01
C ASN A 121 -9.79 -10.29 -8.79
N ALA A 122 -8.70 -10.69 -8.13
CA ALA A 122 -8.15 -10.04 -6.95
C ALA A 122 -9.12 -9.94 -5.74
N ASN A 123 -10.14 -10.82 -5.68
CA ASN A 123 -11.10 -10.82 -4.58
C ASN A 123 -10.45 -11.12 -3.22
N MET A 124 -9.36 -11.86 -3.22
CA MET A 124 -8.56 -12.10 -2.02
C MET A 124 -7.13 -12.47 -2.43
N SER A 125 -6.16 -12.01 -1.66
CA SER A 125 -4.78 -12.50 -1.70
C SER A 125 -4.36 -13.01 -0.32
N MET A 126 -3.50 -14.01 -0.32
CA MET A 126 -2.99 -14.62 0.91
C MET A 126 -1.54 -15.03 0.73
N ARG A 127 -0.75 -14.84 1.78
CA ARG A 127 0.61 -15.37 1.87
C ARG A 127 0.92 -15.79 3.29
N GLN A 128 1.86 -16.69 3.43
CA GLN A 128 2.49 -16.95 4.72
C GLN A 128 3.81 -16.19 4.80
N GLU A 129 3.93 -15.36 5.82
CA GLU A 129 5.10 -14.52 6.03
C GLU A 129 6.29 -15.33 6.58
N LYS A 130 7.48 -14.72 6.56
CA LYS A 130 8.70 -15.35 7.09
C LYS A 130 8.57 -15.71 8.59
N SER A 131 7.77 -14.95 9.33
CA SER A 131 7.43 -15.22 10.73
C SER A 131 6.61 -16.50 10.94
N GLY A 132 5.92 -16.99 9.92
CA GLY A 132 4.92 -18.06 9.99
C GLY A 132 3.47 -17.55 10.02
N SER A 133 3.24 -16.25 10.23
CA SER A 133 1.90 -15.67 10.21
C SER A 133 1.31 -15.69 8.81
N PHE A 134 0.02 -15.98 8.70
CA PHE A 134 -0.71 -15.71 7.46
C PHE A 134 -1.15 -14.27 7.41
N ARG A 135 -1.08 -13.68 6.21
CA ARG A 135 -1.70 -12.40 5.91
C ARG A 135 -2.67 -12.58 4.76
N LEU A 136 -3.93 -12.24 5.03
CA LEU A 136 -5.01 -12.24 4.06
C LEU A 136 -5.42 -10.80 3.78
N SER A 137 -5.72 -10.48 2.53
CA SER A 137 -6.35 -9.23 2.18
C SER A 137 -7.43 -9.46 1.13
N SER A 138 -8.54 -8.73 1.24
CA SER A 138 -9.66 -8.84 0.30
C SER A 138 -9.84 -7.56 -0.51
N GLY A 139 -10.77 -7.60 -1.45
CA GLY A 139 -11.10 -6.49 -2.33
C GLY A 139 -11.50 -5.20 -1.62
N ALA A 140 -11.42 -4.11 -2.35
CA ALA A 140 -11.71 -2.78 -1.88
C ALA A 140 -13.17 -2.61 -1.43
N GLN A 141 -13.37 -1.75 -0.42
CA GLN A 141 -14.68 -1.29 0.06
C GLN A 141 -14.64 0.23 0.22
N ASP A 142 -15.79 0.87 0.16
CA ASP A 142 -15.90 2.29 0.40
C ASP A 142 -15.39 2.64 1.81
N TRP A 143 -14.68 3.77 1.89
CA TRP A 143 -14.20 4.30 3.15
C TRP A 143 -15.01 5.54 3.54
N ASN A 144 -15.41 5.62 4.79
CA ASN A 144 -16.17 6.75 5.33
C ASN A 144 -15.33 8.00 5.64
N GLY A 145 -14.02 7.96 5.31
CA GLY A 145 -13.10 9.07 5.57
C GLY A 145 -12.58 9.16 7.01
N SER A 146 -13.01 8.26 7.90
CA SER A 146 -12.63 8.31 9.32
C SER A 146 -11.44 7.40 9.62
N LEU A 147 -10.48 7.96 10.35
CA LEU A 147 -9.40 7.19 10.98
C LEU A 147 -9.62 7.21 12.50
N THR A 148 -9.37 6.09 13.12
CA THR A 148 -9.19 5.96 14.57
C THR A 148 -7.71 5.94 14.91
N GLU A 149 -7.37 5.87 16.16
CA GLU A 149 -5.99 5.72 16.62
C GLU A 149 -5.80 4.38 17.30
N LYS A 150 -4.74 3.66 16.94
CA LYS A 150 -4.27 2.45 17.60
C LYS A 150 -2.77 2.54 17.79
N ASP A 151 -2.29 2.43 19.01
CA ASP A 151 -0.85 2.54 19.34
C ASP A 151 -0.20 3.84 18.81
N LYS A 152 -0.91 4.96 18.94
CA LYS A 152 -0.50 6.29 18.44
C LYS A 152 -0.29 6.35 16.90
N LYS A 153 -0.94 5.47 16.17
CA LYS A 153 -0.90 5.44 14.70
C LYS A 153 -2.30 5.56 14.13
N PRO A 154 -2.46 6.24 12.97
CA PRO A 154 -3.73 6.26 12.26
C PRO A 154 -4.15 4.84 11.91
N TYR A 155 -5.40 4.51 12.15
CA TYR A 155 -5.95 3.19 11.96
C TYR A 155 -7.31 3.24 11.26
N ALA A 156 -7.45 2.54 10.14
CA ALA A 156 -8.72 2.36 9.44
C ALA A 156 -9.36 1.04 9.87
N CYS A 157 -10.64 1.09 10.24
CA CYS A 157 -11.39 -0.09 10.67
C CYS A 157 -12.20 -0.65 9.49
N PRO A 158 -11.99 -1.90 9.07
CA PRO A 158 -12.88 -2.55 8.11
C PRO A 158 -14.22 -2.91 8.77
N SER A 159 -15.28 -3.06 7.95
CA SER A 159 -16.57 -3.54 8.46
C SER A 159 -16.51 -5.03 8.83
N LEU A 160 -17.34 -5.46 9.77
CA LEU A 160 -17.46 -6.88 10.14
C LEU A 160 -17.86 -7.74 8.94
N GLU A 161 -18.72 -7.24 8.06
CA GLU A 161 -19.13 -7.91 6.83
C GLU A 161 -17.89 -8.24 5.95
N LYS A 162 -16.97 -7.28 5.78
CA LYS A 162 -15.77 -7.47 4.97
C LYS A 162 -14.73 -8.36 5.64
N VAL A 163 -14.63 -8.29 6.96
CA VAL A 163 -13.81 -9.24 7.74
C VAL A 163 -14.34 -10.66 7.54
N TYR A 164 -15.64 -10.85 7.70
CA TYR A 164 -16.28 -12.15 7.47
C TYR A 164 -16.05 -12.66 6.04
N ALA A 165 -16.32 -11.82 5.04
CA ALA A 165 -16.12 -12.21 3.63
C ALA A 165 -14.67 -12.59 3.32
N THR A 166 -13.69 -11.87 3.89
CA THR A 166 -12.25 -12.20 3.74
C THR A 166 -11.92 -13.54 4.36
N LEU A 167 -12.43 -13.81 5.56
CA LEU A 167 -12.24 -15.09 6.24
C LEU A 167 -12.89 -16.24 5.48
N ASP A 168 -14.12 -16.06 5.00
CA ASP A 168 -14.84 -17.10 4.24
C ASP A 168 -14.08 -17.47 2.96
N LEU A 169 -13.59 -16.51 2.19
CA LEU A 169 -12.73 -16.76 1.04
C LEU A 169 -11.44 -17.50 1.45
N GLY A 170 -10.79 -17.04 2.52
CA GLY A 170 -9.59 -17.69 3.06
C GLY A 170 -9.83 -19.15 3.44
N PHE A 171 -10.91 -19.46 4.13
CA PHE A 171 -11.29 -20.80 4.56
C PHE A 171 -11.66 -21.71 3.39
N ASN A 172 -12.26 -21.16 2.34
CA ASN A 172 -12.55 -21.90 1.12
C ASN A 172 -11.28 -22.27 0.34
N VAL A 173 -10.22 -21.48 0.46
CA VAL A 173 -8.92 -21.70 -0.20
C VAL A 173 -8.00 -22.56 0.65
N LEU A 174 -7.87 -22.25 1.92
CA LEU A 174 -6.98 -22.93 2.87
C LEU A 174 -7.75 -23.26 4.17
N PRO A 175 -8.44 -24.40 4.24
CA PRO A 175 -9.34 -24.73 5.37
C PRO A 175 -8.69 -24.71 6.75
N LEU A 176 -7.40 -25.01 6.84
CA LEU A 176 -6.68 -25.02 8.13
C LEU A 176 -6.58 -23.62 8.78
N LEU A 177 -6.82 -22.53 8.05
CA LEU A 177 -6.88 -21.19 8.64
C LEU A 177 -7.96 -21.05 9.71
N LYS A 178 -8.99 -21.91 9.69
CA LYS A 178 -10.06 -21.91 10.71
C LYS A 178 -9.54 -22.11 12.13
N GLU A 179 -8.42 -22.80 12.28
CA GLU A 179 -7.80 -23.10 13.57
C GLU A 179 -6.70 -22.09 13.95
N SER A 180 -6.38 -21.14 13.06
CA SER A 180 -5.32 -20.16 13.28
C SER A 180 -5.85 -18.99 14.12
N PRO A 181 -5.23 -18.67 15.27
CA PRO A 181 -5.63 -17.51 16.05
C PRO A 181 -5.40 -16.21 15.29
N ILE A 182 -6.32 -15.25 15.41
CA ILE A 182 -6.18 -13.91 14.85
C ILE A 182 -5.22 -13.10 15.71
N LYS A 183 -4.23 -12.47 15.08
CA LYS A 183 -3.32 -11.52 15.71
C LYS A 183 -3.82 -10.09 15.56
N ASP A 184 -4.20 -9.69 14.35
CA ASP A 184 -4.66 -8.33 14.07
C ASP A 184 -5.59 -8.26 12.85
N VAL A 185 -6.42 -7.20 12.80
CA VAL A 185 -7.32 -6.90 11.68
C VAL A 185 -7.30 -5.40 11.47
N TRP A 186 -7.06 -4.93 10.25
CA TRP A 186 -7.06 -3.51 9.92
C TRP A 186 -7.51 -3.23 8.49
N GLY A 187 -7.80 -1.97 8.19
CA GLY A 187 -8.05 -1.47 6.84
C GLY A 187 -6.79 -0.83 6.25
N GLY A 188 -6.40 -1.23 5.05
CA GLY A 188 -5.37 -0.57 4.26
C GLY A 188 -5.99 0.43 3.30
N LEU A 189 -5.54 1.68 3.32
CA LEU A 189 -5.99 2.71 2.37
C LEU A 189 -5.33 2.48 1.01
N LEU A 190 -6.11 2.65 -0.07
CA LEU A 190 -5.62 2.63 -1.44
C LEU A 190 -5.81 3.99 -2.10
N ASP A 191 -4.83 4.41 -2.89
CA ASP A 191 -4.90 5.54 -3.82
C ASP A 191 -5.33 5.03 -5.20
N LEU A 192 -6.62 4.70 -5.36
CA LEU A 192 -7.15 3.99 -6.51
C LEU A 192 -7.55 4.96 -7.63
N THR A 193 -6.84 4.93 -8.75
CA THR A 193 -7.20 5.64 -9.99
C THR A 193 -8.26 4.88 -10.78
N PRO A 194 -9.05 5.54 -11.66
CA PRO A 194 -10.12 4.89 -12.42
C PRO A 194 -9.65 3.76 -13.33
N ASP A 195 -8.42 3.83 -13.84
CA ASP A 195 -7.80 2.85 -14.73
C ASP A 195 -6.76 1.96 -14.04
N ALA A 196 -6.60 2.13 -12.72
CA ALA A 196 -5.58 1.46 -11.89
C ALA A 196 -4.13 1.71 -12.34
N LEU A 197 -3.86 2.77 -13.10
CA LEU A 197 -2.51 3.18 -13.50
C LEU A 197 -2.01 4.34 -12.65
N PRO A 198 -0.70 4.36 -12.31
CA PRO A 198 -0.13 5.46 -11.53
C PRO A 198 -0.04 6.75 -12.34
N VAL A 199 -0.20 7.87 -11.67
CA VAL A 199 0.03 9.21 -12.21
C VAL A 199 1.45 9.64 -11.83
N MET A 200 2.31 9.82 -12.83
CA MET A 200 3.70 10.24 -12.68
C MET A 200 4.02 11.30 -13.72
N ASP A 201 4.01 12.55 -13.31
CA ASP A 201 4.24 13.66 -14.26
C ASP A 201 4.63 14.95 -13.50
N LYS A 202 4.94 15.98 -14.27
CA LYS A 202 4.97 17.36 -13.81
C LYS A 202 3.55 17.84 -13.53
N VAL A 203 3.38 18.57 -12.44
CA VAL A 203 2.09 19.22 -12.19
C VAL A 203 1.92 20.37 -13.19
N PRO A 204 0.83 20.39 -13.98
CA PRO A 204 0.58 21.46 -14.93
C PRO A 204 0.62 22.84 -14.27
N ASP A 205 1.14 23.84 -14.99
CA ASP A 205 1.20 25.24 -14.57
C ASP A 205 2.02 25.55 -13.30
N ILE A 206 2.71 24.53 -12.73
CA ILE A 206 3.58 24.73 -11.56
C ILE A 206 4.98 24.20 -11.85
N ASN A 207 5.88 25.12 -12.17
CA ASN A 207 7.26 24.76 -12.42
C ASN A 207 7.97 24.28 -11.15
N GLY A 208 8.64 23.12 -11.25
CA GLY A 208 9.37 22.48 -10.14
C GLY A 208 8.51 21.56 -9.27
N LEU A 209 7.22 21.40 -9.56
CA LEU A 209 6.36 20.46 -8.84
C LEU A 209 6.10 19.21 -9.68
N TYR A 210 6.32 18.05 -9.08
CA TYR A 210 6.11 16.72 -9.68
C TYR A 210 5.20 15.87 -8.78
N VAL A 211 4.53 14.90 -9.36
CA VAL A 211 3.66 13.97 -8.64
C VAL A 211 3.97 12.53 -9.01
N ALA A 212 3.94 11.63 -8.04
CA ALA A 212 3.93 10.18 -8.19
C ALA A 212 2.92 9.60 -7.19
N SER A 213 1.71 9.29 -7.65
CA SER A 213 0.60 8.86 -6.81
C SER A 213 -0.40 8.02 -7.60
N GLY A 214 -1.43 7.49 -6.95
CA GLY A 214 -2.44 6.69 -7.64
C GLY A 214 -1.93 5.31 -8.03
N PHE A 215 -1.08 4.70 -7.23
CA PHE A 215 -0.48 3.40 -7.54
C PHE A 215 -1.42 2.22 -7.41
N SER A 216 -2.64 2.42 -6.96
CA SER A 216 -3.75 1.46 -7.01
C SER A 216 -3.42 0.08 -6.39
N GLY A 217 -2.61 0.08 -5.31
CA GLY A 217 -2.15 -1.13 -4.63
C GLY A 217 -0.92 -1.82 -5.26
N HIS A 218 -0.42 -1.35 -6.39
CA HIS A 218 0.75 -1.93 -7.08
C HIS A 218 2.09 -1.25 -6.74
N GLY A 219 2.04 -0.14 -5.98
CA GLY A 219 3.19 0.74 -5.73
C GLY A 219 4.42 0.02 -5.21
N PHE A 220 4.27 -0.93 -4.29
CA PHE A 220 5.40 -1.66 -3.73
C PHE A 220 6.22 -2.41 -4.80
N GLY A 221 5.55 -3.06 -5.74
CA GLY A 221 6.22 -3.83 -6.80
C GLY A 221 6.85 -2.97 -7.89
N ILE A 222 6.23 -1.83 -8.23
CA ILE A 222 6.65 -0.99 -9.35
C ILE A 222 7.47 0.25 -8.94
N ALA A 223 7.57 0.57 -7.64
CA ALA A 223 8.31 1.73 -7.15
C ALA A 223 9.77 1.82 -7.66
N PRO A 224 10.56 0.73 -7.77
CA PRO A 224 11.91 0.81 -8.33
C PRO A 224 11.93 1.28 -9.78
N ALA A 225 11.00 0.79 -10.62
CA ALA A 225 10.88 1.23 -12.00
C ALA A 225 10.39 2.69 -12.09
N THR A 226 9.42 3.07 -11.26
CA THR A 226 8.91 4.44 -11.16
C THR A 226 10.02 5.43 -10.82
N SER A 227 10.84 5.12 -9.82
CA SER A 227 11.94 6.00 -9.42
C SER A 227 13.05 6.12 -10.46
N HIS A 228 13.11 5.20 -11.43
CA HIS A 228 14.05 5.25 -12.53
C HIS A 228 13.55 6.10 -13.71
N ILE A 229 12.23 6.26 -13.81
CA ILE A 229 11.58 7.07 -14.87
C ILE A 229 11.52 8.55 -14.45
N LEU A 230 11.34 8.85 -13.18
CA LEU A 230 11.31 10.20 -12.61
C LEU A 230 12.69 10.82 -12.50
#